data_e009c367cccadc1e9dcb163eef94335a
#
_entry.id   e009c367cccadc1e9dcb163eef94335a
#
_cell.length_a   1.000
_cell.length_b   1.000
_cell.length_c   1.000
_cell.angle_alpha   90.00
_cell.angle_beta   90.00
_cell.angle_gamma   90.00
#
_symmetry.space_group_name_H-M   'P 1'
#
loop_
_entity.id
_entity.type
_entity.pdbx_description
1 polymer ?
#
loop_
_entity_poly.entity_id
_entity_poly.type
_entity_poly.pdbx_seq_one_letter_code
_entity_poly.pdbx_strand_id
1 'polypeptide(L)'
;MAATMLFGGAAAAFAQPTPTPSPTSAGPPPPGCTAADLAQVSGTVGTGMGDYLFSHPDVNNFFTSLRGRPNDEIRADVQNYLNANPAVESDINTIRQPLTDLRNRCQ
;
A
#
# COMPACT_ATOMS: atom_id res chain seq x y z
N MET A 1 33.64 -34.98 14.54
CA MET A 1 34.47 -34.47 13.61
C MET A 1 33.81 -33.77 12.50
N ALA A 2 33.03 -34.45 11.75
CA ALA A 2 32.37 -33.79 10.65
C ALA A 2 31.42 -32.72 11.06
N ALA A 3 31.00 -32.75 12.26
CA ALA A 3 30.01 -31.80 12.71
C ALA A 3 30.46 -30.37 12.67
N THR A 4 31.71 -30.16 12.81
CA THR A 4 32.18 -28.80 12.88
C THR A 4 32.06 -28.06 11.59
N MET A 5 32.07 -28.76 10.52
CA MET A 5 31.99 -28.10 9.29
C MET A 5 30.68 -27.50 9.00
N LEU A 6 29.64 -28.08 9.52
CA LEU A 6 28.33 -27.59 9.24
C LEU A 6 28.06 -26.21 9.74
N PHE A 7 28.65 -25.88 10.84
CA PHE A 7 28.40 -24.61 11.42
C PHE A 7 28.95 -23.47 10.61
N GLY A 8 30.10 -23.66 10.05
CA GLY A 8 30.70 -22.63 9.27
C GLY A 8 29.84 -22.26 8.08
N GLY A 9 29.27 -23.26 7.46
CA GLY A 9 28.44 -22.99 6.33
C GLY A 9 27.19 -22.22 6.67
N ALA A 10 26.59 -22.59 7.78
CA ALA A 10 25.37 -21.91 8.17
C ALA A 10 25.63 -20.47 8.51
N ALA A 11 26.72 -20.21 9.18
CA ALA A 11 27.01 -18.84 9.53
C ALA A 11 27.25 -17.99 8.31
N ALA A 12 27.90 -18.56 7.33
CA ALA A 12 28.13 -17.82 6.12
C ALA A 12 26.85 -17.50 5.40
N ALA A 13 25.91 -18.40 5.45
CA ALA A 13 24.66 -18.17 4.79
C ALA A 13 23.88 -17.03 5.42
N PHE A 14 23.99 -16.90 6.71
CA PHE A 14 23.29 -15.82 7.35
C PHE A 14 23.95 -14.48 7.15
N ALA A 15 25.22 -14.48 7.01
CA ALA A 15 25.89 -13.25 6.81
C ALA A 15 25.61 -12.63 5.48
N GLN A 16 24.96 -13.41 4.65
CA GLN A 16 24.74 -13.06 3.34
C GLN A 16 23.93 -11.85 3.02
N PRO A 17 22.82 -11.61 3.61
CA PRO A 17 21.98 -10.53 3.19
C PRO A 17 22.56 -9.21 3.55
N THR A 18 23.40 -8.73 2.76
CA THR A 18 23.81 -7.40 2.92
C THR A 18 22.80 -6.54 2.31
N PRO A 19 22.28 -5.67 3.05
CA PRO A 19 21.33 -4.76 2.51
C PRO A 19 21.98 -3.91 1.48
N THR A 20 21.33 -3.78 0.42
CA THR A 20 21.71 -2.84 -0.57
C THR A 20 21.74 -1.50 0.08
N PRO A 21 22.76 -0.77 -0.06
CA PRO A 21 22.77 0.57 0.50
C PRO A 21 21.64 1.33 -0.12
N SER A 22 20.86 1.91 0.70
CA SER A 22 19.81 2.73 0.23
C SER A 22 20.41 3.77 -0.65
N PRO A 23 19.71 4.12 -1.65
CA PRO A 23 20.11 5.23 -2.47
C PRO A 23 20.34 6.38 -1.53
N THR A 24 21.37 7.03 -1.73
CA THR A 24 21.72 8.13 -0.93
C THR A 24 20.60 9.06 -0.89
N SER A 25 19.95 9.07 0.17
CA SER A 25 18.89 9.99 0.28
C SER A 25 19.49 11.34 0.42
N ALA A 26 18.86 12.24 -0.12
CA ALA A 26 19.30 13.56 -0.14
C ALA A 26 19.05 14.27 1.16
N GLY A 27 19.04 13.61 2.24
CA GLY A 27 18.81 14.23 3.51
C GLY A 27 17.40 14.00 4.03
N PRO A 28 17.03 14.68 5.09
CA PRO A 28 15.73 14.43 5.69
C PRO A 28 14.60 14.88 4.79
N PRO A 29 13.46 14.21 4.84
CA PRO A 29 12.32 14.62 4.04
C PRO A 29 11.78 15.95 4.51
N PRO A 30 11.08 16.67 3.65
CA PRO A 30 10.42 17.91 4.05
C PRO A 30 9.42 17.68 5.16
N PRO A 31 9.07 18.71 5.93
CA PRO A 31 8.02 18.58 6.93
C PRO A 31 6.72 18.11 6.30
N GLY A 32 6.02 17.23 6.97
CA GLY A 32 4.77 16.69 6.44
C GLY A 32 4.95 15.54 5.47
N CYS A 33 6.17 15.07 5.26
CA CYS A 33 6.46 14.01 4.30
C CYS A 33 7.20 12.83 4.93
N THR A 34 7.03 12.65 6.23
CA THR A 34 7.67 11.54 6.94
C THR A 34 6.82 10.29 6.88
N ALA A 35 7.40 9.19 7.34
CA ALA A 35 6.66 7.93 7.44
C ALA A 35 5.45 8.08 8.37
N ALA A 36 5.57 8.89 9.41
CA ALA A 36 4.45 9.13 10.30
C ALA A 36 3.31 9.85 9.59
N ASP A 37 3.64 10.80 8.73
CA ASP A 37 2.62 11.51 7.95
C ASP A 37 1.91 10.55 7.01
N LEU A 38 2.65 9.69 6.34
CA LEU A 38 2.05 8.68 5.47
C LEU A 38 1.13 7.75 6.23
N ALA A 39 1.55 7.30 7.40
CA ALA A 39 0.74 6.41 8.22
C ALA A 39 -0.57 7.06 8.65
N GLN A 40 -0.52 8.32 9.06
CA GLN A 40 -1.72 9.03 9.47
C GLN A 40 -2.67 9.28 8.31
N VAL A 41 -2.14 9.70 7.19
CA VAL A 41 -2.97 9.92 6.00
C VAL A 41 -3.60 8.62 5.52
N SER A 42 -2.84 7.53 5.53
CA SER A 42 -3.36 6.22 5.15
C SER A 42 -4.49 5.80 6.09
N GLY A 43 -4.35 6.08 7.39
CA GLY A 43 -5.39 5.79 8.36
C GLY A 43 -6.66 6.60 8.11
N THR A 44 -6.51 7.87 7.79
CA THR A 44 -7.64 8.73 7.45
C THR A 44 -8.38 8.22 6.22
N VAL A 45 -7.64 7.86 5.18
CA VAL A 45 -8.23 7.33 3.96
C VAL A 45 -8.91 5.98 4.26
N GLY A 46 -8.26 5.13 5.05
CA GLY A 46 -8.83 3.84 5.42
C GLY A 46 -10.13 3.97 6.18
N THR A 47 -10.19 4.88 7.13
CA THR A 47 -11.41 5.14 7.89
C THR A 47 -12.52 5.67 6.96
N GLY A 48 -12.18 6.62 6.10
CA GLY A 48 -13.15 7.16 5.17
C GLY A 48 -13.69 6.11 4.21
N MET A 49 -12.81 5.24 3.71
CA MET A 49 -13.23 4.15 2.83
C MET A 49 -14.13 3.16 3.58
N GLY A 50 -13.79 2.85 4.83
CA GLY A 50 -14.62 1.95 5.63
C GLY A 50 -16.02 2.50 5.83
N ASP A 51 -16.12 3.76 6.21
CA ASP A 51 -17.41 4.42 6.40
C ASP A 51 -18.22 4.44 5.12
N TYR A 52 -17.57 4.76 4.01
CA TYR A 52 -18.23 4.80 2.72
C TYR A 52 -18.78 3.42 2.33
N LEU A 53 -17.96 2.39 2.48
CA LEU A 53 -18.37 1.04 2.11
C LEU A 53 -19.50 0.52 2.98
N PHE A 54 -19.47 0.83 4.28
CA PHE A 54 -20.56 0.43 5.15
C PHE A 54 -21.87 1.13 4.80
N SER A 55 -21.81 2.35 4.30
CA SER A 55 -22.99 3.07 3.91
C SER A 55 -23.44 2.78 2.47
N HIS A 56 -22.63 2.04 1.71
CA HIS A 56 -22.94 1.67 0.33
C HIS A 56 -22.77 0.16 0.14
N PRO A 57 -23.74 -0.64 0.60
CA PRO A 57 -23.58 -2.11 0.61
C PRO A 57 -23.28 -2.72 -0.75
N ASP A 58 -23.79 -2.17 -1.82
CA ASP A 58 -23.51 -2.68 -3.16
C ASP A 58 -22.05 -2.48 -3.54
N VAL A 59 -21.48 -1.34 -3.20
CA VAL A 59 -20.07 -1.08 -3.43
C VAL A 59 -19.21 -1.98 -2.55
N ASN A 60 -19.60 -2.11 -1.29
CA ASN A 60 -18.91 -2.99 -0.34
C ASN A 60 -18.90 -4.42 -0.85
N ASN A 61 -20.02 -4.90 -1.36
CA ASN A 61 -20.11 -6.26 -1.89
C ASN A 61 -19.20 -6.45 -3.10
N PHE A 62 -19.12 -5.46 -3.97
CA PHE A 62 -18.22 -5.56 -5.10
C PHE A 62 -16.76 -5.72 -4.65
N PHE A 63 -16.29 -4.84 -3.78
CA PHE A 63 -14.91 -4.91 -3.32
C PHE A 63 -14.63 -6.17 -2.52
N THR A 64 -15.60 -6.64 -1.74
CA THR A 64 -15.45 -7.89 -1.00
C THR A 64 -15.29 -9.08 -1.95
N SER A 65 -15.96 -9.05 -3.09
CA SER A 65 -15.90 -10.14 -4.06
C SER A 65 -14.53 -10.29 -4.73
N LEU A 66 -13.67 -9.29 -4.60
CA LEU A 66 -12.34 -9.34 -5.19
C LEU A 66 -11.34 -10.14 -4.37
N ARG A 67 -11.74 -10.55 -3.18
CA ARG A 67 -10.85 -11.23 -2.27
C ARG A 67 -10.37 -12.54 -2.87
N GLY A 68 -9.05 -12.77 -2.82
CA GLY A 68 -8.48 -14.00 -3.33
C GLY A 68 -8.22 -14.03 -4.82
N ARG A 69 -8.51 -12.96 -5.52
CA ARG A 69 -8.27 -12.90 -6.96
C ARG A 69 -6.87 -12.35 -7.26
N PRO A 70 -6.27 -12.69 -8.41
CA PRO A 70 -4.97 -12.15 -8.80
C PRO A 70 -5.01 -10.63 -8.94
N ASN A 71 -3.91 -9.98 -8.61
CA ASN A 71 -3.84 -8.51 -8.59
C ASN A 71 -4.17 -7.87 -9.93
N ASP A 72 -3.74 -8.46 -11.02
CA ASP A 72 -4.02 -7.89 -12.34
C ASP A 72 -5.51 -7.96 -12.67
N GLU A 73 -6.17 -9.05 -12.24
CA GLU A 73 -7.63 -9.15 -12.43
C GLU A 73 -8.36 -8.16 -11.54
N ILE A 74 -7.91 -8.01 -10.30
CA ILE A 74 -8.51 -7.04 -9.39
C ILE A 74 -8.44 -5.65 -10.00
N ARG A 75 -7.28 -5.28 -10.52
CA ARG A 75 -7.10 -3.95 -11.11
C ARG A 75 -8.04 -3.72 -12.27
N ALA A 76 -8.16 -4.70 -13.16
CA ALA A 76 -9.04 -4.59 -14.31
C ALA A 76 -10.49 -4.50 -13.89
N ASP A 77 -10.89 -5.32 -12.93
CA ASP A 77 -12.28 -5.32 -12.48
C ASP A 77 -12.66 -4.01 -11.78
N VAL A 78 -11.76 -3.49 -10.96
CA VAL A 78 -11.99 -2.20 -10.30
C VAL A 78 -12.12 -1.09 -11.33
N GLN A 79 -11.25 -1.07 -12.32
CA GLN A 79 -11.31 -0.05 -13.36
C GLN A 79 -12.63 -0.12 -14.12
N ASN A 80 -13.05 -1.32 -14.49
CA ASN A 80 -14.30 -1.50 -15.19
C ASN A 80 -15.50 -1.09 -14.34
N TYR A 81 -15.47 -1.45 -13.06
CA TYR A 81 -16.55 -1.10 -12.14
C TYR A 81 -16.67 0.40 -11.97
N LEU A 82 -15.55 1.08 -11.79
CA LEU A 82 -15.55 2.53 -11.62
C LEU A 82 -15.96 3.26 -12.89
N ASN A 83 -15.56 2.74 -14.04
CA ASN A 83 -16.00 3.31 -15.31
C ASN A 83 -17.50 3.21 -15.49
N ALA A 84 -18.09 2.13 -15.01
CA ALA A 84 -19.53 1.94 -15.09
C ALA A 84 -20.29 2.68 -13.97
N ASN A 85 -19.59 3.14 -12.95
CA ASN A 85 -20.19 3.78 -11.79
C ASN A 85 -19.47 5.10 -11.47
N PRO A 86 -19.63 6.12 -12.30
CA PRO A 86 -18.86 7.37 -12.15
C PRO A 86 -19.10 8.09 -10.83
N ALA A 87 -20.26 7.96 -10.24
CA ALA A 87 -20.51 8.56 -8.94
C ALA A 87 -19.66 7.89 -7.85
N VAL A 88 -19.52 6.58 -7.92
CA VAL A 88 -18.67 5.84 -6.99
C VAL A 88 -17.21 6.24 -7.18
N GLU A 89 -16.78 6.37 -8.41
CA GLU A 89 -15.42 6.79 -8.72
C GLU A 89 -15.13 8.15 -8.11
N SER A 90 -16.05 9.08 -8.28
CA SER A 90 -15.91 10.43 -7.74
C SER A 90 -15.82 10.41 -6.22
N ASP A 91 -16.68 9.63 -5.58
CA ASP A 91 -16.68 9.53 -4.12
C ASP A 91 -15.38 8.96 -3.60
N ILE A 92 -14.89 7.91 -4.23
CA ILE A 92 -13.63 7.27 -3.81
C ILE A 92 -12.46 8.23 -4.02
N ASN A 93 -12.43 8.95 -5.12
CA ASN A 93 -11.37 9.92 -5.37
C ASN A 93 -11.38 11.03 -4.31
N THR A 94 -12.54 11.46 -3.88
CA THR A 94 -12.66 12.44 -2.81
C THR A 94 -12.12 11.89 -1.50
N ILE A 95 -12.45 10.65 -1.16
CA ILE A 95 -11.97 10.02 0.06
C ILE A 95 -10.45 9.87 0.04
N ARG A 96 -9.88 9.59 -1.11
CA ARG A 96 -8.44 9.38 -1.27
C ARG A 96 -7.65 10.66 -1.47
N GLN A 97 -8.33 11.80 -1.53
CA GLN A 97 -7.68 13.07 -1.80
C GLN A 97 -6.51 13.38 -0.84
N PRO A 98 -6.62 13.12 0.47
CA PRO A 98 -5.48 13.38 1.36
C PRO A 98 -4.22 12.62 0.97
N LEU A 99 -4.36 11.41 0.46
CA LEU A 99 -3.21 10.61 0.03
C LEU A 99 -2.62 11.17 -1.27
N THR A 100 -3.48 11.60 -2.18
CA THR A 100 -3.04 12.25 -3.42
C THR A 100 -2.29 13.54 -3.10
N ASP A 101 -2.80 14.33 -2.18
CA ASP A 101 -2.16 15.57 -1.77
C ASP A 101 -0.80 15.32 -1.13
N LEU A 102 -0.71 14.29 -0.29
CA LEU A 102 0.56 13.90 0.31
C LEU A 102 1.58 13.56 -0.78
N ARG A 103 1.16 12.75 -1.72
CA ARG A 103 2.04 12.35 -2.81
C ARG A 103 2.52 13.56 -3.60
N ASN A 104 1.64 14.48 -3.91
CA ASN A 104 1.98 15.65 -4.71
C ASN A 104 2.94 16.58 -3.99
N ARG A 105 2.75 16.80 -2.68
CA ARG A 105 3.63 17.72 -1.98
C ARG A 105 4.95 17.11 -1.58
N CYS A 106 5.07 15.80 -1.66
CA CYS A 106 6.27 15.09 -1.22
C CYS A 106 7.11 14.53 -2.37
N GLN A 107 6.76 14.85 -3.59
CA GLN A 107 7.55 14.43 -4.74
C GLN A 107 8.77 15.26 -4.92
#